data_42f6b303c10649b9577f8cda0a1320ce
#
_entry.id   42f6b303c10649b9577f8cda0a1320ce
#
_cell.length_a   1.000
_cell.length_b   1.000
_cell.length_c   1.000
_cell.angle_alpha   90.00
_cell.angle_beta   90.00
_cell.angle_gamma   90.00
#
_symmetry.space_group_name_H-M   'P 1'
#
loop_
_entity.id
_entity.type
_entity.pdbx_description
1 polymer ?
#
loop_
_entity_poly.entity_id
_entity_poly.type
_entity_poly.pdbx_seq_one_letter_code
_entity_poly.pdbx_strand_id
1 'polypeptide(L)'
;KYASYIQKGYVNMERHKFDLWLKGLIPSHIHSFHRAYFKSIQKEGAFYQVHFKQEQDSLESSTQSYTCKVRIVVGADGAKSHIRRFLYPHLKTQSLVCIQQWYKEHNKPMLSCIFDKTLTPSYSWSMSKDGYFIFGGAYPHAHCKAAFNTQKVRLEGLGFIFTEVLKQEACLVLQPQRWRDFVRGRNGVFLIGEAAGFINASTLEGISGALHSSRILSEVLNSIVSYNQGESGVKLDSKTLENLHSVYTKRTRLLVLKTLFRHYVRYPFMFITILRRIILFCGILRVRSGMIRNKII
;
A
#
# COMPACT_ATOMS: atom_id res chain seq x y z
N LYS A 1 29.45 -10.48 -5.05
CA LYS A 1 28.39 -9.47 -5.01
C LYS A 1 28.27 -8.85 -6.39
N TYR A 2 27.03 -8.74 -6.92
CA TYR A 2 26.76 -8.15 -8.23
C TYR A 2 25.93 -6.91 -8.04
N ALA A 3 26.40 -5.78 -8.52
CA ALA A 3 25.64 -4.55 -8.63
C ALA A 3 25.37 -4.25 -10.09
N SER A 4 24.19 -3.77 -10.41
CA SER A 4 23.84 -3.25 -11.71
C SER A 4 23.01 -2.00 -11.53
N TYR A 5 23.18 -1.06 -12.43
CA TYR A 5 22.53 0.24 -12.39
C TYR A 5 21.45 0.28 -13.47
N ILE A 6 20.27 0.76 -13.09
CA ILE A 6 19.12 0.92 -13.97
C ILE A 6 18.67 2.37 -13.87
N GLN A 7 18.55 3.04 -15.00
CA GLN A 7 17.96 4.37 -15.03
C GLN A 7 16.43 4.24 -15.19
N LYS A 8 15.68 4.76 -14.25
CA LYS A 8 14.24 4.92 -14.36
C LYS A 8 13.87 6.35 -14.04
N GLY A 9 12.95 6.91 -14.81
CA GLY A 9 12.30 8.16 -14.44
C GLY A 9 11.36 7.88 -13.27
N TYR A 10 11.76 8.25 -12.06
CA TYR A 10 10.90 8.25 -10.89
C TYR A 10 10.48 9.69 -10.59
N VAL A 11 9.21 9.87 -10.28
CA VAL A 11 8.75 11.11 -9.67
C VAL A 11 9.04 11.00 -8.17
N ASN A 12 9.97 11.82 -7.70
CA ASN A 12 10.23 11.96 -6.27
C ASN A 12 9.21 12.95 -5.70
N MET A 13 8.36 12.49 -4.79
CA MET A 13 7.37 13.33 -4.14
C MET A 13 7.39 13.10 -2.63
N GLU A 14 7.18 14.16 -1.88
CA GLU A 14 6.95 14.07 -0.44
C GLU A 14 5.57 13.49 -0.19
N ARG A 15 5.50 12.32 0.46
CA ARG A 15 4.26 11.57 0.64
C ARG A 15 3.20 12.38 1.38
N HIS A 16 3.60 13.10 2.42
CA HIS A 16 2.68 13.93 3.19
C HIS A 16 2.02 15.02 2.32
N LYS A 17 2.79 15.73 1.53
CA LYS A 17 2.27 16.76 0.60
C LYS A 17 1.36 16.17 -0.47
N PHE A 18 1.68 14.98 -0.98
CA PHE A 18 0.83 14.27 -1.92
C PHE A 18 -0.50 13.87 -1.30
N ASP A 19 -0.49 13.35 -0.09
CA ASP A 19 -1.72 12.96 0.61
C ASP A 19 -2.57 14.20 0.97
N LEU A 20 -1.97 15.31 1.36
CA LEU A 20 -2.66 16.59 1.57
C LEU A 20 -3.27 17.14 0.28
N TRP A 21 -2.56 17.05 -0.84
CA TRP A 21 -3.08 17.44 -2.13
C TRP A 21 -4.30 16.61 -2.54
N LEU A 22 -4.24 15.29 -2.39
CA LEU A 22 -5.40 14.41 -2.62
C LEU A 22 -6.59 14.78 -1.72
N LYS A 23 -6.32 15.08 -0.45
CA LYS A 23 -7.35 15.53 0.49
C LYS A 23 -7.98 16.86 0.05
N GLY A 24 -7.19 17.78 -0.47
CA GLY A 24 -7.67 19.06 -1.00
C GLY A 24 -8.62 18.96 -2.20
N LEU A 25 -8.65 17.79 -2.87
CA LEU A 25 -9.60 17.51 -3.96
C LEU A 25 -11.00 17.08 -3.46
N ILE A 26 -11.18 16.85 -2.15
CA ILE A 26 -12.47 16.47 -1.57
C ILE A 26 -13.37 17.72 -1.56
N PRO A 27 -14.58 17.66 -2.17
CA PRO A 27 -15.51 18.79 -2.16
C PRO A 27 -15.91 19.18 -0.73
N SER A 28 -16.11 20.47 -0.49
CA SER A 28 -16.40 21.03 0.84
C SER A 28 -17.70 20.53 1.48
N HIS A 29 -18.67 20.09 0.67
CA HIS A 29 -19.93 19.53 1.16
C HIS A 29 -19.79 18.10 1.69
N ILE A 30 -18.63 17.46 1.52
CA ILE A 30 -18.34 16.12 2.05
C ILE A 30 -17.80 16.24 3.48
N HIS A 31 -18.51 15.65 4.44
CA HIS A 31 -18.06 15.61 5.82
C HIS A 31 -16.79 14.79 5.96
N SER A 32 -15.77 15.38 6.55
CA SER A 32 -14.47 14.75 6.81
C SER A 32 -14.13 14.80 8.29
N PHE A 33 -13.87 13.65 8.89
CA PHE A 33 -13.43 13.51 10.26
C PHE A 33 -11.92 13.24 10.28
N HIS A 34 -11.17 14.15 10.90
CA HIS A 34 -9.72 14.04 11.07
C HIS A 34 -9.38 13.47 12.43
N ARG A 35 -8.27 12.77 12.56
CA ARG A 35 -7.88 12.05 13.78
C ARG A 35 -9.01 11.16 14.31
N ALA A 36 -9.75 10.54 13.37
CA ALA A 36 -10.85 9.66 13.68
C ALA A 36 -10.42 8.21 13.61
N TYR A 37 -10.68 7.46 14.67
CA TYR A 37 -10.27 6.07 14.82
C TYR A 37 -11.50 5.16 14.79
N PHE A 38 -11.58 4.32 13.78
CA PHE A 38 -12.61 3.30 13.68
C PHE A 38 -12.61 2.38 14.91
N LYS A 39 -13.79 2.07 15.44
CA LYS A 39 -13.97 1.18 16.59
C LYS A 39 -14.69 -0.11 16.22
N SER A 40 -15.88 0.02 15.66
CA SER A 40 -16.69 -1.14 15.29
C SER A 40 -17.66 -0.83 14.16
N ILE A 41 -18.17 -1.88 13.54
CA ILE A 41 -19.25 -1.85 12.58
C ILE A 41 -20.24 -2.95 12.93
N GLN A 42 -21.51 -2.65 12.91
CA GLN A 42 -22.60 -3.60 13.15
C GLN A 42 -23.64 -3.49 12.05
N LYS A 43 -24.19 -4.61 11.62
CA LYS A 43 -25.28 -4.64 10.66
C LYS A 43 -26.61 -4.51 11.39
N GLU A 44 -27.43 -3.57 10.97
CA GLU A 44 -28.77 -3.32 11.51
C GLU A 44 -29.78 -3.25 10.36
N GLY A 45 -30.42 -4.38 10.06
CA GLY A 45 -31.34 -4.48 8.93
C GLY A 45 -30.67 -4.16 7.59
N ALA A 46 -31.15 -3.12 6.91
CA ALA A 46 -30.61 -2.62 5.65
C ALA A 46 -29.44 -1.63 5.82
N PHE A 47 -29.04 -1.32 7.04
CA PHE A 47 -28.02 -0.33 7.36
C PHE A 47 -26.83 -0.94 8.10
N TYR A 48 -25.78 -0.15 8.21
CA TYR A 48 -24.65 -0.38 9.10
C TYR A 48 -24.54 0.77 10.09
N GLN A 49 -24.33 0.45 11.35
CA GLN A 49 -23.87 1.40 12.36
C GLN A 49 -22.35 1.36 12.42
N VAL A 50 -21.71 2.46 12.10
CA VAL A 50 -20.25 2.62 12.14
C VAL A 50 -19.90 3.50 13.33
N HIS A 51 -19.16 2.94 14.28
CA HIS A 51 -18.69 3.64 15.47
C HIS A 51 -17.24 4.06 15.31
N PHE A 52 -16.92 5.31 15.61
CA PHE A 52 -15.55 5.81 15.61
C PHE A 52 -15.36 6.85 16.71
N LYS A 53 -14.11 7.09 17.09
CA LYS A 53 -13.72 8.13 18.05
C LYS A 53 -12.86 9.14 17.33
N GLN A 54 -13.08 10.41 17.61
CA GLN A 54 -12.29 11.52 17.12
C GLN A 54 -11.56 12.19 18.29
N GLU A 55 -10.27 12.41 18.13
CA GLU A 55 -9.48 13.25 19.05
C GLU A 55 -9.78 14.71 18.76
N GLN A 56 -10.10 15.48 19.81
CA GLN A 56 -10.29 16.92 19.71
C GLN A 56 -8.94 17.64 19.91
N ASP A 57 -8.79 18.78 19.24
CA ASP A 57 -7.59 19.65 19.35
C ASP A 57 -7.61 20.50 20.66
N SER A 58 -8.20 20.01 21.75
CA SER A 58 -8.19 20.68 23.05
C SER A 58 -6.92 20.31 23.84
N LEU A 59 -6.46 21.23 24.70
CA LEU A 59 -5.32 21.03 25.61
C LEU A 59 -5.51 19.83 26.56
N GLU A 60 -6.73 19.42 26.82
CA GLU A 60 -7.08 18.15 27.43
C GLU A 60 -7.46 17.20 26.32
N SER A 61 -6.73 16.10 26.14
CA SER A 61 -6.92 15.07 25.10
C SER A 61 -8.29 14.38 25.28
N SER A 62 -9.37 15.08 24.98
CA SER A 62 -10.72 14.55 25.01
C SER A 62 -11.02 13.82 23.70
N THR A 63 -11.59 12.61 23.82
CA THR A 63 -12.05 11.84 22.66
C THR A 63 -13.58 11.84 22.61
N GLN A 64 -14.14 12.27 21.49
CA GLN A 64 -15.58 12.23 21.25
C GLN A 64 -15.94 10.97 20.45
N SER A 65 -17.01 10.28 20.87
CA SER A 65 -17.51 9.09 20.18
C SER A 65 -18.63 9.49 19.21
N TYR A 66 -18.58 8.94 18.00
CA TYR A 66 -19.56 9.15 16.95
C TYR A 66 -20.14 7.83 16.48
N THR A 67 -21.38 7.87 16.03
CA THR A 67 -22.06 6.78 15.36
C THR A 67 -22.70 7.29 14.08
N CYS A 68 -22.39 6.66 12.96
CA CYS A 68 -23.00 6.97 11.68
C CYS A 68 -23.83 5.76 11.21
N LYS A 69 -25.08 6.02 10.82
CA LYS A 69 -25.97 5.03 10.19
C LYS A 69 -25.86 5.18 8.66
N VAL A 70 -25.35 4.15 7.99
CA VAL A 70 -25.02 4.20 6.55
C VAL A 70 -25.50 2.95 5.83
N ARG A 71 -25.79 3.05 4.53
CA ARG A 71 -26.15 1.89 3.67
C ARG A 71 -24.95 1.26 3.00
N ILE A 72 -23.95 2.06 2.67
CA ILE A 72 -22.72 1.61 2.02
C ILE A 72 -21.54 2.00 2.89
N VAL A 73 -20.60 1.08 3.05
CA VAL A 73 -19.32 1.31 3.73
C VAL A 73 -18.19 0.99 2.76
N VAL A 74 -17.18 1.86 2.68
CA VAL A 74 -15.97 1.61 1.90
C VAL A 74 -14.78 1.54 2.84
N GLY A 75 -14.20 0.34 2.97
CA GLY A 75 -12.96 0.12 3.71
C GLY A 75 -11.75 0.42 2.84
N ALA A 76 -11.00 1.47 3.24
CA ALA A 76 -9.76 1.90 2.61
C ALA A 76 -8.61 1.97 3.64
N ASP A 77 -8.72 1.21 4.70
CA ASP A 77 -7.95 1.26 5.95
C ASP A 77 -6.68 0.39 5.93
N GLY A 78 -6.18 0.06 4.72
CA GLY A 78 -4.85 -0.48 4.46
C GLY A 78 -4.63 -1.92 4.97
N ALA A 79 -3.37 -2.26 5.23
CA ALA A 79 -2.94 -3.61 5.60
C ALA A 79 -3.62 -4.16 6.86
N LYS A 80 -3.86 -3.30 7.84
CA LYS A 80 -4.51 -3.64 9.12
C LYS A 80 -6.04 -3.50 9.08
N SER A 81 -6.65 -3.48 7.91
CA SER A 81 -8.06 -3.18 7.73
C SER A 81 -8.97 -3.87 8.75
N HIS A 82 -9.67 -3.05 9.51
CA HIS A 82 -10.71 -3.48 10.46
C HIS A 82 -11.95 -3.95 9.70
N ILE A 83 -12.30 -3.26 8.61
CA ILE A 83 -13.43 -3.60 7.76
C ILE A 83 -13.22 -4.96 7.08
N ARG A 84 -11.99 -5.22 6.58
CA ARG A 84 -11.64 -6.52 6.02
C ARG A 84 -11.80 -7.64 7.06
N ARG A 85 -11.31 -7.44 8.30
CA ARG A 85 -11.44 -8.43 9.38
C ARG A 85 -12.89 -8.67 9.80
N PHE A 86 -13.70 -7.63 9.83
CA PHE A 86 -15.14 -7.76 10.08
C PHE A 86 -15.81 -8.64 9.03
N LEU A 87 -15.51 -8.43 7.75
CA LEU A 87 -16.10 -9.21 6.66
C LEU A 87 -15.54 -10.62 6.55
N TYR A 88 -14.26 -10.78 6.77
CA TYR A 88 -13.51 -12.02 6.52
C TYR A 88 -12.59 -12.36 7.71
N PRO A 89 -13.17 -12.71 8.88
CA PRO A 89 -12.39 -12.93 10.12
C PRO A 89 -11.37 -14.07 10.02
N HIS A 90 -11.63 -15.05 9.16
CA HIS A 90 -10.76 -16.23 8.97
C HIS A 90 -9.75 -16.05 7.82
N LEU A 91 -9.80 -14.95 7.09
CA LEU A 91 -8.88 -14.73 5.98
C LEU A 91 -7.49 -14.31 6.51
N LYS A 92 -6.54 -15.20 6.33
CA LYS A 92 -5.12 -14.95 6.61
C LYS A 92 -4.39 -14.66 5.31
N THR A 93 -4.05 -13.40 5.07
CA THR A 93 -3.16 -12.99 3.99
C THR A 93 -1.76 -12.79 4.55
N GLN A 94 -0.75 -13.24 3.81
CA GLN A 94 0.63 -13.02 4.20
C GLN A 94 0.92 -11.53 4.30
N SER A 95 1.72 -11.15 5.29
CA SER A 95 2.14 -9.76 5.49
C SER A 95 3.57 -9.70 6.01
N LEU A 96 4.20 -8.56 5.80
CA LEU A 96 5.54 -8.25 6.27
C LEU A 96 5.49 -6.98 7.12
N VAL A 97 6.53 -6.79 7.94
CA VAL A 97 6.78 -5.53 8.64
C VAL A 97 7.78 -4.72 7.82
N CYS A 98 7.36 -3.59 7.31
CA CYS A 98 8.26 -2.58 6.74
C CYS A 98 8.83 -1.74 7.87
N ILE A 99 10.15 -1.63 7.93
CA ILE A 99 10.88 -0.74 8.84
C ILE A 99 11.67 0.22 7.97
N GLN A 100 11.64 1.51 8.31
CA GLN A 100 12.38 2.55 7.60
C GLN A 100 12.97 3.54 8.59
N GLN A 101 14.22 3.93 8.36
CA GLN A 101 14.95 4.92 9.14
C GLN A 101 15.47 6.03 8.22
N TRP A 102 15.48 7.26 8.74
CA TRP A 102 16.03 8.45 8.11
C TRP A 102 17.32 8.84 8.82
N TYR A 103 18.32 9.18 8.03
CA TYR A 103 19.65 9.60 8.47
C TYR A 103 20.00 10.92 7.83
N LYS A 104 20.91 11.65 8.43
CA LYS A 104 21.51 12.80 7.79
C LYS A 104 22.14 12.36 6.45
N GLU A 105 21.96 13.15 5.40
CA GLU A 105 22.51 12.81 4.09
C GLU A 105 24.03 12.70 4.13
N HIS A 106 24.59 11.78 3.38
CA HIS A 106 26.01 11.56 3.21
C HIS A 106 26.36 11.31 1.74
N ASN A 107 27.66 11.17 1.43
CA ASN A 107 28.26 11.25 0.10
C ASN A 107 27.88 10.18 -0.94
N LYS A 108 26.88 9.33 -0.68
CA LYS A 108 26.44 8.33 -1.65
C LYS A 108 24.92 8.35 -1.80
N PRO A 109 24.38 9.43 -2.41
CA PRO A 109 22.97 9.47 -2.76
C PRO A 109 22.72 8.42 -3.84
N MET A 110 22.01 7.34 -3.50
CA MET A 110 21.58 6.39 -4.50
C MET A 110 20.23 5.79 -4.13
N LEU A 111 19.46 5.50 -5.15
CA LEU A 111 18.32 4.60 -5.04
C LEU A 111 18.84 3.17 -5.24
N SER A 112 18.70 2.32 -4.24
CA SER A 112 19.08 0.91 -4.35
C SER A 112 17.96 -0.03 -3.95
N CYS A 113 17.93 -1.21 -4.59
CA CYS A 113 17.13 -2.35 -4.16
C CYS A 113 18.09 -3.48 -3.77
N ILE A 114 17.96 -3.97 -2.55
CA ILE A 114 18.89 -4.93 -1.94
C ILE A 114 18.12 -6.22 -1.66
N PHE A 115 18.62 -7.33 -2.23
CA PHE A 115 18.01 -8.65 -2.14
C PHE A 115 18.88 -9.56 -1.29
N ASP A 116 18.43 -9.87 -0.07
CA ASP A 116 19.10 -10.81 0.83
C ASP A 116 18.08 -11.83 1.35
N LYS A 117 18.02 -12.97 0.66
CA LYS A 117 17.08 -14.05 0.96
C LYS A 117 17.25 -14.69 2.33
N THR A 118 18.39 -14.46 3.01
CA THR A 118 18.64 -14.99 4.36
C THR A 118 17.95 -14.16 5.45
N LEU A 119 17.59 -12.93 5.14
CA LEU A 119 16.97 -11.99 6.07
C LEU A 119 15.50 -11.72 5.75
N THR A 120 15.13 -11.74 4.46
CA THR A 120 13.78 -11.43 4.05
C THR A 120 13.37 -12.16 2.77
N PRO A 121 12.09 -12.60 2.65
CA PRO A 121 11.52 -13.07 1.40
C PRO A 121 11.14 -11.91 0.45
N SER A 122 11.40 -10.65 0.86
CA SER A 122 11.17 -9.45 0.09
C SER A 122 12.51 -8.74 -0.19
N TYR A 123 12.56 -7.43 -0.09
CA TYR A 123 13.78 -6.66 -0.35
C TYR A 123 13.90 -5.49 0.63
N SER A 124 15.08 -4.91 0.69
CA SER A 124 15.35 -3.63 1.33
C SER A 124 15.76 -2.59 0.28
N TRP A 125 15.64 -1.34 0.64
CA TRP A 125 15.91 -0.21 -0.24
C TRP A 125 16.69 0.88 0.48
N SER A 126 17.45 1.64 -0.29
CA SER A 126 17.98 2.92 0.15
C SER A 126 17.66 3.99 -0.88
N MET A 127 17.49 5.21 -0.42
CA MET A 127 17.33 6.38 -1.27
C MET A 127 17.81 7.63 -0.57
N SER A 128 18.31 8.59 -1.35
CA SER A 128 18.51 9.95 -0.86
C SER A 128 17.36 10.83 -1.33
N LYS A 129 16.78 11.54 -0.39
CA LYS A 129 15.60 12.36 -0.62
C LYS A 129 15.53 13.51 0.38
N ASP A 130 15.31 14.73 -0.12
CA ASP A 130 15.04 15.93 0.67
C ASP A 130 16.09 16.17 1.78
N GLY A 131 17.39 15.95 1.49
CA GLY A 131 18.49 16.10 2.44
C GLY A 131 18.65 14.95 3.42
N TYR A 132 17.94 13.84 3.23
CA TYR A 132 18.05 12.64 4.06
C TYR A 132 18.54 11.45 3.26
N PHE A 133 19.32 10.61 3.89
CA PHE A 133 19.51 9.22 3.47
C PHE A 133 18.49 8.35 4.16
N ILE A 134 17.73 7.60 3.38
CA ILE A 134 16.65 6.74 3.87
C ILE A 134 17.04 5.30 3.60
N PHE A 135 17.01 4.47 4.62
CA PHE A 135 17.12 3.03 4.48
C PHE A 135 15.89 2.34 5.05
N GLY A 136 15.34 1.40 4.31
CA GLY A 136 14.19 0.62 4.71
C GLY A 136 14.23 -0.80 4.18
N GLY A 137 13.34 -1.64 4.69
CA GLY A 137 13.17 -3.00 4.21
C GLY A 137 11.91 -3.64 4.75
N ALA A 138 11.45 -4.70 4.10
CA ALA A 138 10.29 -5.47 4.49
C ALA A 138 10.73 -6.85 5.01
N TYR A 139 10.36 -7.19 6.24
CA TYR A 139 10.85 -8.37 6.95
C TYR A 139 9.69 -9.21 7.49
N PRO A 140 9.88 -10.53 7.71
CA PRO A 140 8.93 -11.35 8.42
C PRO A 140 8.64 -10.79 9.82
N HIS A 141 7.42 -11.01 10.33
CA HIS A 141 7.03 -10.52 11.67
C HIS A 141 7.98 -11.00 12.78
N ALA A 142 8.33 -12.29 12.74
CA ALA A 142 9.30 -12.83 13.66
C ALA A 142 10.68 -12.22 13.38
N HIS A 143 11.28 -11.62 14.42
CA HIS A 143 12.64 -11.05 14.37
C HIS A 143 12.85 -9.92 13.34
N CYS A 144 11.78 -9.20 12.91
CA CYS A 144 11.89 -8.15 11.90
C CYS A 144 12.93 -7.09 12.25
N LYS A 145 13.00 -6.67 13.53
CA LYS A 145 13.99 -5.68 14.01
C LYS A 145 15.41 -6.23 13.98
N ALA A 146 15.62 -7.48 14.37
CA ALA A 146 16.92 -8.13 14.32
C ALA A 146 17.39 -8.30 12.88
N ALA A 147 16.52 -8.74 11.97
CA ALA A 147 16.81 -8.86 10.54
C ALA A 147 17.17 -7.50 9.91
N PHE A 148 16.43 -6.44 10.25
CA PHE A 148 16.73 -5.08 9.81
C PHE A 148 18.12 -4.62 10.28
N ASN A 149 18.47 -4.82 11.56
CA ASN A 149 19.76 -4.44 12.09
C ASN A 149 20.91 -5.26 11.48
N THR A 150 20.73 -6.58 11.33
CA THR A 150 21.69 -7.43 10.63
C THR A 150 21.92 -6.97 9.18
N GLN A 151 20.86 -6.53 8.51
CA GLN A 151 20.98 -5.98 7.15
C GLN A 151 21.85 -4.71 7.14
N LYS A 152 21.70 -3.81 8.12
CA LYS A 152 22.53 -2.60 8.23
C LYS A 152 24.01 -2.98 8.39
N VAL A 153 24.35 -3.83 9.34
CA VAL A 153 25.73 -4.30 9.55
C VAL A 153 26.33 -4.87 8.27
N ARG A 154 25.57 -5.69 7.52
CA ARG A 154 26.04 -6.23 6.23
C ARG A 154 26.29 -5.14 5.19
N LEU A 155 25.49 -4.08 5.22
CA LEU A 155 25.61 -2.94 4.29
C LEU A 155 26.77 -2.02 4.67
N GLU A 156 27.06 -1.84 5.96
CA GLU A 156 28.26 -1.13 6.44
C GLU A 156 29.53 -1.78 5.88
N GLY A 157 29.59 -3.11 5.89
CA GLY A 157 30.68 -3.87 5.22
C GLY A 157 30.72 -3.69 3.71
N LEU A 158 29.77 -3.00 3.09
CA LEU A 158 29.69 -2.63 1.67
C LEU A 158 29.92 -1.13 1.42
N GLY A 159 30.27 -0.38 2.47
CA GLY A 159 30.52 1.06 2.43
C GLY A 159 29.27 1.92 2.59
N PHE A 160 28.15 1.37 3.06
CA PHE A 160 27.04 2.20 3.54
C PHE A 160 27.42 2.79 4.90
N ILE A 161 26.99 4.02 5.14
CA ILE A 161 27.24 4.73 6.40
C ILE A 161 25.88 5.02 7.00
N PHE A 162 25.63 4.50 8.21
CA PHE A 162 24.44 4.78 8.99
C PHE A 162 24.83 5.69 10.15
N THR A 163 24.49 6.96 10.06
CA THR A 163 24.75 7.96 11.10
C THR A 163 23.67 7.89 12.18
N GLU A 164 23.44 8.99 12.88
CA GLU A 164 22.34 9.10 13.84
C GLU A 164 20.96 8.93 13.15
N VAL A 165 20.08 8.18 13.81
CA VAL A 165 18.71 7.97 13.34
C VAL A 165 17.87 9.18 13.69
N LEU A 166 17.49 9.96 12.70
CA LEU A 166 16.65 11.15 12.87
C LEU A 166 15.16 10.81 13.00
N LYS A 167 14.73 9.75 12.29
CA LYS A 167 13.34 9.30 12.32
C LYS A 167 13.28 7.80 12.03
N GLN A 168 12.34 7.11 12.68
CA GLN A 168 12.03 5.72 12.39
C GLN A 168 10.53 5.52 12.26
N GLU A 169 10.13 4.75 11.27
CA GLU A 169 8.75 4.32 11.07
C GLU A 169 8.69 2.82 10.83
N ALA A 170 7.57 2.22 11.22
CA ALA A 170 7.26 0.84 10.89
C ALA A 170 5.77 0.69 10.59
N CYS A 171 5.47 -0.11 9.57
CA CYS A 171 4.10 -0.44 9.22
C CYS A 171 3.98 -1.88 8.74
N LEU A 172 2.77 -2.41 8.79
CA LEU A 172 2.45 -3.66 8.11
C LEU A 172 2.20 -3.39 6.62
N VAL A 173 2.60 -4.35 5.80
CA VAL A 173 2.30 -4.40 4.38
C VAL A 173 1.79 -5.79 4.02
N LEU A 174 0.69 -5.86 3.27
CA LEU A 174 0.17 -7.13 2.78
C LEU A 174 1.03 -7.66 1.62
N GLN A 175 1.12 -8.98 1.54
CA GLN A 175 1.78 -9.68 0.44
C GLN A 175 0.81 -10.70 -0.19
N PRO A 176 -0.24 -10.25 -0.91
CA PRO A 176 -1.22 -11.12 -1.53
C PRO A 176 -0.58 -11.89 -2.68
N GLN A 177 -0.59 -13.22 -2.59
CA GLN A 177 0.05 -14.12 -3.55
C GLN A 177 -0.95 -15.01 -4.28
N ARG A 178 -2.18 -15.11 -3.78
CA ARG A 178 -3.22 -16.00 -4.31
C ARG A 178 -4.48 -15.21 -4.63
N TRP A 179 -5.27 -15.73 -5.55
CA TRP A 179 -6.57 -15.13 -5.91
C TRP A 179 -7.46 -14.81 -4.70
N ARG A 180 -7.52 -15.73 -3.73
CA ARG A 180 -8.32 -15.59 -2.50
C ARG A 180 -7.83 -14.47 -1.56
N ASP A 181 -6.63 -13.96 -1.75
CA ASP A 181 -6.10 -12.86 -0.93
C ASP A 181 -6.70 -11.50 -1.31
N PHE A 182 -7.35 -11.44 -2.50
CA PHE A 182 -8.03 -10.26 -3.01
C PHE A 182 -9.51 -10.33 -2.70
N VAL A 183 -9.99 -9.52 -1.78
CA VAL A 183 -11.39 -9.47 -1.33
C VAL A 183 -11.99 -8.10 -1.61
N ARG A 184 -13.19 -8.05 -2.17
CA ARG A 184 -13.82 -6.80 -2.64
C ARG A 184 -14.93 -6.31 -1.72
N GLY A 185 -15.23 -7.06 -0.68
CA GLY A 185 -16.35 -6.79 0.22
C GLY A 185 -17.55 -7.68 -0.05
N ARG A 186 -18.69 -7.39 0.58
CA ARG A 186 -20.01 -8.02 0.41
C ARG A 186 -21.09 -7.22 1.11
N ASN A 187 -22.35 -7.43 0.73
CA ASN A 187 -23.53 -6.90 1.44
C ASN A 187 -23.52 -5.38 1.64
N GLY A 188 -23.09 -4.59 0.65
CA GLY A 188 -23.00 -3.13 0.78
C GLY A 188 -21.72 -2.61 1.45
N VAL A 189 -20.83 -3.50 1.88
CA VAL A 189 -19.50 -3.11 2.36
C VAL A 189 -18.47 -3.46 1.28
N PHE A 190 -17.77 -2.45 0.77
CA PHE A 190 -16.76 -2.59 -0.26
C PHE A 190 -15.35 -2.40 0.32
N LEU A 191 -14.35 -3.02 -0.32
CA LEU A 191 -12.95 -2.86 0.03
C LEU A 191 -12.17 -2.34 -1.19
N ILE A 192 -11.27 -1.40 -0.97
CA ILE A 192 -10.38 -0.82 -1.99
C ILE A 192 -8.93 -0.80 -1.51
N GLY A 193 -8.01 -0.56 -2.42
CA GLY A 193 -6.60 -0.46 -2.11
C GLY A 193 -6.05 -1.70 -1.42
N GLU A 194 -5.14 -1.50 -0.50
CA GLU A 194 -4.50 -2.59 0.22
C GLU A 194 -5.47 -3.32 1.17
N ALA A 195 -6.51 -2.66 1.66
CA ALA A 195 -7.58 -3.33 2.42
C ALA A 195 -8.25 -4.44 1.61
N ALA A 196 -8.34 -4.30 0.29
CA ALA A 196 -8.82 -5.33 -0.65
C ALA A 196 -7.72 -6.28 -1.14
N GLY A 197 -6.46 -6.03 -0.81
CA GLY A 197 -5.29 -6.76 -1.33
C GLY A 197 -4.70 -6.17 -2.62
N PHE A 198 -5.13 -5.00 -3.08
CA PHE A 198 -4.60 -4.37 -4.30
C PHE A 198 -3.24 -3.71 -4.06
N ILE A 199 -2.26 -4.53 -3.76
CA ILE A 199 -0.85 -4.19 -3.62
C ILE A 199 -0.01 -5.22 -4.38
N ASN A 200 1.10 -4.80 -4.97
CA ASN A 200 2.02 -5.72 -5.65
C ASN A 200 2.85 -6.48 -4.62
N ALA A 201 2.68 -7.80 -4.53
CA ALA A 201 3.35 -8.64 -3.54
C ALA A 201 4.89 -8.73 -3.72
N SER A 202 5.43 -8.42 -4.90
CA SER A 202 6.87 -8.44 -5.15
C SER A 202 7.54 -7.07 -4.90
N THR A 203 6.88 -5.96 -5.24
CA THR A 203 7.46 -4.62 -5.12
C THR A 203 6.90 -3.83 -3.95
N LEU A 204 5.85 -4.33 -3.30
CA LEU A 204 5.13 -3.69 -2.19
C LEU A 204 4.58 -2.29 -2.55
N GLU A 205 4.38 -2.03 -3.84
CA GLU A 205 3.79 -0.80 -4.37
C GLU A 205 2.27 -0.89 -4.32
N GLY A 206 1.63 -0.04 -3.52
CA GLY A 206 0.18 -0.05 -3.28
C GLY A 206 -0.59 1.13 -3.87
N ILE A 207 0.05 2.30 -4.10
CA ILE A 207 -0.62 3.54 -4.53
C ILE A 207 -1.42 3.34 -5.81
N SER A 208 -0.80 2.76 -6.85
CA SER A 208 -1.47 2.49 -8.13
C SER A 208 -2.67 1.56 -7.97
N GLY A 209 -2.55 0.50 -7.15
CA GLY A 209 -3.65 -0.42 -6.85
C GLY A 209 -4.81 0.27 -6.12
N ALA A 210 -4.50 1.16 -5.18
CA ALA A 210 -5.49 1.95 -4.46
C ALA A 210 -6.26 2.88 -5.41
N LEU A 211 -5.57 3.68 -6.22
CA LEU A 211 -6.18 4.60 -7.18
C LEU A 211 -7.03 3.88 -8.24
N HIS A 212 -6.56 2.76 -8.79
CA HIS A 212 -7.33 2.00 -9.78
C HIS A 212 -8.58 1.36 -9.18
N SER A 213 -8.47 0.74 -8.00
CA SER A 213 -9.62 0.10 -7.37
C SER A 213 -10.67 1.11 -6.89
N SER A 214 -10.25 2.25 -6.36
CA SER A 214 -11.17 3.33 -5.97
C SER A 214 -11.90 3.94 -7.16
N ARG A 215 -11.19 4.19 -8.27
CA ARG A 215 -11.79 4.65 -9.52
C ARG A 215 -12.85 3.67 -10.03
N ILE A 216 -12.51 2.37 -10.11
CA ILE A 216 -13.47 1.35 -10.58
C ILE A 216 -14.70 1.31 -9.67
N LEU A 217 -14.51 1.39 -8.33
CA LEU A 217 -15.65 1.41 -7.40
C LEU A 217 -16.51 2.66 -7.59
N SER A 218 -15.89 3.84 -7.74
CA SER A 218 -16.60 5.09 -7.99
C SER A 218 -17.46 5.01 -9.25
N GLU A 219 -16.90 4.50 -10.36
CA GLU A 219 -17.65 4.32 -11.61
C GLU A 219 -18.82 3.33 -11.46
N VAL A 220 -18.65 2.26 -10.66
CA VAL A 220 -19.70 1.29 -10.35
C VAL A 220 -20.80 1.92 -9.51
N LEU A 221 -20.45 2.70 -8.48
CA LEU A 221 -21.44 3.37 -7.65
C LEU A 221 -22.19 4.46 -8.42
N ASN A 222 -21.51 5.22 -9.26
CA ASN A 222 -22.13 6.26 -10.09
C ASN A 222 -23.12 5.70 -11.13
N SER A 223 -22.93 4.46 -11.61
CA SER A 223 -23.84 3.85 -12.56
C SER A 223 -25.28 3.69 -12.03
N ILE A 224 -25.47 3.60 -10.71
CA ILE A 224 -26.81 3.56 -10.12
C ILE A 224 -27.46 4.94 -10.13
N VAL A 225 -26.70 5.99 -9.84
CA VAL A 225 -27.21 7.35 -9.80
C VAL A 225 -27.72 7.73 -11.20
N SER A 226 -26.96 7.37 -12.24
CA SER A 226 -27.33 7.65 -13.63
C SER A 226 -28.55 6.84 -14.09
N TYR A 227 -28.73 5.61 -13.64
CA TYR A 227 -29.84 4.75 -14.01
C TYR A 227 -31.17 5.22 -13.40
N ASN A 228 -31.15 5.88 -12.23
CA ASN A 228 -32.33 6.27 -11.49
C ASN A 228 -32.68 7.77 -11.61
N GLN A 229 -32.15 8.49 -12.58
CA GLN A 229 -32.47 9.93 -12.78
C GLN A 229 -33.96 10.22 -13.11
N GLY A 230 -34.79 9.20 -13.29
CA GLY A 230 -36.25 9.34 -13.53
C GLY A 230 -37.16 9.01 -12.34
N GLU A 231 -36.64 8.42 -11.26
CA GLU A 231 -37.44 8.02 -10.09
C GLU A 231 -36.96 8.70 -8.81
N SER A 232 -37.90 9.04 -7.93
CA SER A 232 -37.64 9.71 -6.66
C SER A 232 -36.81 8.83 -5.69
N GLY A 233 -35.48 8.83 -5.89
CA GLY A 233 -34.50 8.24 -4.98
C GLY A 233 -33.97 6.87 -5.39
N VAL A 234 -32.65 6.70 -5.23
CA VAL A 234 -31.95 5.44 -5.47
C VAL A 234 -32.36 4.40 -4.44
N LYS A 235 -33.06 3.35 -4.85
CA LYS A 235 -33.41 2.23 -3.98
C LYS A 235 -32.22 1.30 -3.80
N LEU A 236 -31.54 1.39 -2.68
CA LEU A 236 -30.42 0.52 -2.29
C LEU A 236 -30.93 -0.71 -1.52
N ASP A 237 -31.63 -1.60 -2.21
CA ASP A 237 -32.01 -2.89 -1.66
C ASP A 237 -30.88 -3.93 -1.74
N SER A 238 -31.08 -5.08 -1.13
CA SER A 238 -30.07 -6.15 -1.10
C SER A 238 -29.67 -6.62 -2.50
N LYS A 239 -30.61 -6.70 -3.43
CA LYS A 239 -30.38 -7.13 -4.80
C LYS A 239 -29.50 -6.14 -5.57
N THR A 240 -29.78 -4.85 -5.41
CA THR A 240 -28.97 -3.77 -5.98
C THR A 240 -27.55 -3.82 -5.44
N LEU A 241 -27.36 -3.98 -4.12
CA LEU A 241 -26.05 -4.05 -3.48
C LEU A 241 -25.25 -5.30 -3.94
N GLU A 242 -25.92 -6.45 -4.11
CA GLU A 242 -25.29 -7.65 -4.66
C GLU A 242 -24.86 -7.48 -6.12
N ASN A 243 -25.70 -6.85 -6.94
CA ASN A 243 -25.37 -6.54 -8.33
C ASN A 243 -24.14 -5.63 -8.42
N LEU A 244 -24.10 -4.56 -7.63
CA LEU A 244 -22.93 -3.66 -7.56
C LEU A 244 -21.66 -4.41 -7.16
N HIS A 245 -21.76 -5.27 -6.15
CA HIS A 245 -20.61 -6.08 -5.74
C HIS A 245 -20.16 -7.02 -6.87
N SER A 246 -21.09 -7.63 -7.59
CA SER A 246 -20.80 -8.48 -8.74
C SER A 246 -20.09 -7.71 -9.85
N VAL A 247 -20.60 -6.53 -10.22
CA VAL A 247 -20.00 -5.65 -11.23
C VAL A 247 -18.61 -5.19 -10.80
N TYR A 248 -18.45 -4.73 -9.55
CA TYR A 248 -17.15 -4.33 -9.02
C TYR A 248 -16.14 -5.48 -9.04
N THR A 249 -16.57 -6.68 -8.65
CA THR A 249 -15.75 -7.88 -8.69
C THR A 249 -15.30 -8.24 -10.11
N LYS A 250 -16.22 -8.18 -11.09
CA LYS A 250 -15.91 -8.43 -12.51
C LYS A 250 -14.92 -7.40 -13.04
N ARG A 251 -15.16 -6.10 -12.81
CA ARG A 251 -14.32 -5.01 -13.32
C ARG A 251 -12.92 -5.00 -12.71
N THR A 252 -12.76 -5.43 -11.45
CA THR A 252 -11.46 -5.54 -10.78
C THR A 252 -10.72 -6.84 -11.09
N ARG A 253 -11.34 -7.82 -11.80
CA ARG A 253 -10.71 -9.11 -12.12
C ARG A 253 -9.39 -8.95 -12.88
N LEU A 254 -9.37 -8.07 -13.86
CA LEU A 254 -8.16 -7.79 -14.65
C LEU A 254 -7.05 -7.17 -13.79
N LEU A 255 -7.40 -6.30 -12.83
CA LEU A 255 -6.44 -5.73 -11.89
C LEU A 255 -5.77 -6.80 -11.04
N VAL A 256 -6.55 -7.77 -10.54
CA VAL A 256 -6.01 -8.93 -9.79
C VAL A 256 -5.11 -9.78 -10.66
N LEU A 257 -5.56 -10.13 -11.88
CA LEU A 257 -4.76 -10.93 -12.81
C LEU A 257 -3.43 -10.25 -13.13
N LYS A 258 -3.44 -8.96 -13.43
CA LYS A 258 -2.22 -8.19 -13.69
C LYS A 258 -1.30 -8.16 -12.46
N THR A 259 -1.86 -8.04 -11.26
CA THR A 259 -1.08 -8.00 -10.02
C THR A 259 -0.42 -9.35 -9.73
N LEU A 260 -1.17 -10.45 -9.83
CA LEU A 260 -0.65 -11.80 -9.67
C LEU A 260 0.37 -12.15 -10.77
N PHE A 261 0.07 -11.86 -12.03
CA PHE A 261 1.00 -12.09 -13.13
C PHE A 261 2.33 -11.37 -12.90
N ARG A 262 2.28 -10.09 -12.54
CA ARG A 262 3.50 -9.33 -12.21
C ARG A 262 4.26 -9.94 -11.04
N HIS A 263 3.57 -10.45 -10.03
CA HIS A 263 4.22 -11.14 -8.91
C HIS A 263 4.92 -12.41 -9.38
N TYR A 264 4.22 -13.32 -10.06
CA TYR A 264 4.80 -14.59 -10.50
C TYR A 264 5.92 -14.44 -11.52
N VAL A 265 5.84 -13.45 -12.40
CA VAL A 265 6.92 -13.18 -13.37
C VAL A 265 8.12 -12.52 -12.69
N ARG A 266 7.91 -11.53 -11.83
CA ARG A 266 9.01 -10.76 -11.21
C ARG A 266 9.71 -11.51 -10.09
N TYR A 267 8.98 -12.26 -9.29
CA TYR A 267 9.50 -12.91 -8.09
C TYR A 267 10.71 -13.81 -8.38
N PRO A 268 10.73 -14.70 -9.37
CA PRO A 268 11.90 -15.52 -9.69
C PRO A 268 13.13 -14.68 -10.02
N PHE A 269 12.97 -13.62 -10.82
CA PHE A 269 14.07 -12.74 -11.20
C PHE A 269 14.62 -11.89 -10.05
N MET A 270 13.79 -11.56 -9.08
CA MET A 270 14.22 -10.85 -7.87
C MET A 270 14.99 -11.76 -6.91
N PHE A 271 14.61 -13.03 -6.77
CA PHE A 271 15.08 -13.90 -5.69
C PHE A 271 15.93 -15.07 -6.12
N ILE A 272 15.86 -15.51 -7.39
CA ILE A 272 16.74 -16.55 -7.92
C ILE A 272 17.99 -15.89 -8.51
N THR A 273 19.13 -16.11 -7.84
CA THR A 273 20.39 -15.43 -8.17
C THR A 273 20.83 -15.65 -9.62
N ILE A 274 20.65 -16.85 -10.17
CA ILE A 274 21.03 -17.18 -11.55
C ILE A 274 20.18 -16.37 -12.53
N LEU A 275 18.85 -16.36 -12.37
CA LEU A 275 17.95 -15.62 -13.25
C LEU A 275 18.21 -14.11 -13.18
N ARG A 276 18.49 -13.59 -12.00
CA ARG A 276 18.88 -12.19 -11.83
C ARG A 276 20.18 -11.87 -12.57
N ARG A 277 21.19 -12.75 -12.51
CA ARG A 277 22.45 -12.59 -13.25
C ARG A 277 22.21 -12.59 -14.76
N ILE A 278 21.39 -13.49 -15.28
CA ILE A 278 21.05 -13.57 -16.70
C ILE A 278 20.43 -12.25 -17.18
N ILE A 279 19.41 -11.73 -16.48
CA ILE A 279 18.79 -10.46 -16.86
C ILE A 279 19.78 -9.29 -16.83
N LEU A 280 20.63 -9.24 -15.82
CA LEU A 280 21.66 -8.21 -15.70
C LEU A 280 22.72 -8.33 -16.81
N PHE A 281 23.08 -9.57 -17.18
CA PHE A 281 24.05 -9.86 -18.25
C PHE A 281 23.48 -9.58 -19.65
N CYS A 282 22.25 -10.03 -19.93
CA CYS A 282 21.58 -9.81 -21.23
C CYS A 282 21.26 -8.34 -21.54
N GLY A 283 21.48 -7.44 -20.58
CA GLY A 283 21.28 -6.01 -20.80
C GLY A 283 19.81 -5.58 -20.96
N ILE A 284 18.84 -6.49 -20.75
CA ILE A 284 17.40 -6.20 -20.84
C ILE A 284 16.99 -5.04 -19.90
N LEU A 285 17.77 -4.83 -18.84
CA LEU A 285 17.61 -3.74 -17.90
C LEU A 285 18.76 -2.72 -17.96
N ARG A 286 19.66 -2.82 -18.95
CA ARG A 286 20.80 -1.90 -19.06
C ARG A 286 20.33 -0.53 -19.47
N VAL A 287 20.80 0.44 -18.74
CA VAL A 287 20.82 1.83 -19.13
C VAL A 287 22.12 2.14 -19.83
N ARG A 288 22.04 2.97 -20.86
CA ARG A 288 23.22 3.57 -21.45
C ARG A 288 23.99 4.32 -20.36
N SER A 289 25.16 3.80 -19.99
CA SER A 289 26.00 4.26 -18.89
C SER A 289 26.74 5.59 -19.19
N GLY A 290 26.22 6.42 -20.09
CA GLY A 290 26.92 7.62 -20.55
C GLY A 290 26.97 8.79 -19.56
N MET A 291 26.08 8.87 -18.58
CA MET A 291 25.99 10.04 -17.70
C MET A 291 26.34 9.84 -16.22
N ILE A 292 26.56 8.61 -15.78
CA ILE A 292 26.76 8.35 -14.34
C ILE A 292 28.24 8.21 -13.97
N ARG A 293 29.16 8.03 -14.93
CA ARG A 293 30.58 7.90 -14.65
C ARG A 293 31.25 9.14 -14.04
N ASN A 294 30.67 10.32 -14.18
CA ASN A 294 31.26 11.58 -13.70
C ASN A 294 30.71 12.10 -12.38
N LYS A 295 29.87 11.33 -11.65
CA LYS A 295 29.35 11.76 -10.34
C LYS A 295 29.55 10.76 -9.20
N ILE A 296 30.39 9.77 -9.41
CA ILE A 296 30.80 8.82 -8.36
C ILE A 296 32.34 8.92 -8.26
N ILE A 297 32.80 10.00 -7.77
CA ILE A 297 34.11 10.16 -7.13
C ILE A 297 33.87 10.92 -5.83
#